data_a6ac7bc0df7cce46ba78b1790e430027
#
_entry.id   a6ac7bc0df7cce46ba78b1790e430027
#
_cell.length_a   1.000
_cell.length_b   1.000
_cell.length_c   1.000
_cell.angle_alpha   90.00
_cell.angle_beta   90.00
_cell.angle_gamma   90.00
#
_symmetry.space_group_name_H-M   'P 1'
#
loop_
_entity.id
_entity.type
_entity.pdbx_description
1 polymer ?
#
loop_
_entity_poly.entity_id
_entity_poly.type
_entity_poly.pdbx_seq_one_letter_code
_entity_poly.pdbx_strand_id
1 'polypeptide(L)'
;MPVTLSLYLRTPTGDVTKGSKTMNIAERLLEDKVYSKAGILAVAKYACTSAERFEALMQCFLSGDYRLAQRAAWCLSWAAKMKRGMIVPHVPTLVAQLERKDVHFAVLRNSMRILEMINIPEALHGDVMNACFGFIEDYETPAAIKAFSLTTLFNLAKYYPEIKPELKLLIEDRFDNESAAFKSRAKKILQALNQA
;
A
#
# COMPACT_ATOMS: atom_id res chain seq x y z
N MET A 1 12.01 48.02 -59.00
CA MET A 1 12.36 46.59 -59.11
C MET A 1 12.81 46.09 -57.74
N PRO A 2 11.96 45.45 -56.91
CA PRO A 2 12.40 44.84 -55.67
C PRO A 2 12.85 43.42 -55.90
N VAL A 3 14.00 43.06 -55.37
CA VAL A 3 14.61 41.74 -55.38
C VAL A 3 14.04 40.93 -54.21
N THR A 4 13.35 39.85 -54.54
CA THR A 4 12.74 38.93 -53.56
C THR A 4 13.81 37.94 -53.09
N LEU A 5 14.20 38.06 -51.82
CA LEU A 5 15.07 37.08 -51.15
C LEU A 5 14.20 35.94 -50.56
N SER A 6 14.21 34.79 -51.17
CA SER A 6 13.58 33.58 -50.65
C SER A 6 14.49 32.91 -49.65
N LEU A 7 14.16 33.01 -48.34
CA LEU A 7 14.82 32.27 -47.29
C LEU A 7 14.19 30.89 -47.17
N TYR A 8 14.95 29.86 -47.56
CA TYR A 8 14.65 28.44 -47.29
C TYR A 8 14.79 28.17 -45.79
N LEU A 9 13.66 28.14 -45.09
CA LEU A 9 13.60 27.61 -43.76
C LEU A 9 13.54 26.06 -43.85
N ARG A 10 14.69 25.41 -43.65
CA ARG A 10 14.80 23.99 -43.38
C ARG A 10 14.17 23.71 -42.01
N THR A 11 13.01 23.10 -41.98
CA THR A 11 12.45 22.49 -40.76
C THR A 11 13.28 21.27 -40.42
N PRO A 12 13.80 21.12 -39.19
CA PRO A 12 14.37 19.89 -38.75
C PRO A 12 13.24 18.90 -38.59
N THR A 13 13.28 17.80 -39.36
CA THR A 13 12.43 16.63 -39.18
C THR A 13 12.64 16.10 -37.77
N GLY A 14 11.64 16.34 -36.92
CA GLY A 14 11.61 15.88 -35.56
C GLY A 14 11.73 14.37 -35.46
N ASP A 15 12.62 13.98 -34.61
CA ASP A 15 12.84 12.64 -34.12
C ASP A 15 11.50 12.01 -33.69
N VAL A 16 11.11 10.94 -34.38
CA VAL A 16 9.96 10.14 -34.04
C VAL A 16 10.32 9.37 -32.76
N THR A 17 10.04 9.97 -31.62
CA THR A 17 10.06 9.26 -30.34
C THR A 17 9.19 8.03 -30.48
N LYS A 18 9.83 6.84 -30.48
CA LYS A 18 9.17 5.54 -30.37
C LYS A 18 8.06 5.62 -29.32
N GLY A 19 6.81 5.63 -29.75
CA GLY A 19 5.65 5.64 -28.88
C GLY A 19 5.73 4.47 -27.91
N SER A 20 6.09 4.75 -26.67
CA SER A 20 5.97 3.82 -25.57
C SER A 20 4.51 3.43 -25.46
N LYS A 21 4.16 2.23 -25.89
CA LYS A 21 2.80 1.68 -25.83
C LYS A 21 2.30 1.86 -24.38
N THR A 22 1.34 2.73 -24.19
CA THR A 22 0.78 3.03 -22.86
C THR A 22 0.17 1.75 -22.31
N MET A 23 0.68 1.25 -21.17
CA MET A 23 0.16 0.06 -20.53
C MET A 23 -1.17 0.40 -19.86
N ASN A 24 -2.23 -0.33 -20.19
CA ASN A 24 -3.45 -0.32 -19.39
C ASN A 24 -3.24 -1.18 -18.15
N ILE A 25 -3.21 -0.55 -16.97
CA ILE A 25 -2.91 -1.22 -15.70
C ILE A 25 -3.99 -2.27 -15.37
N ALA A 26 -5.27 -1.95 -15.57
CA ALA A 26 -6.37 -2.86 -15.26
C ALA A 26 -6.32 -4.11 -16.14
N GLU A 27 -6.20 -3.95 -17.44
CA GLU A 27 -6.05 -5.08 -18.38
C GLU A 27 -4.84 -5.93 -18.03
N ARG A 28 -3.69 -5.28 -17.80
CA ARG A 28 -2.45 -5.98 -17.48
C ARG A 28 -2.54 -6.77 -16.17
N LEU A 29 -3.21 -6.23 -15.15
CA LEU A 29 -3.44 -6.94 -13.90
C LEU A 29 -4.38 -8.16 -14.06
N LEU A 30 -5.24 -8.18 -15.07
CA LEU A 30 -6.20 -9.25 -15.31
C LEU A 30 -5.75 -10.30 -16.34
N GLU A 31 -4.72 -10.01 -17.16
CA GLU A 31 -4.23 -10.90 -18.23
C GLU A 31 -3.79 -12.28 -17.72
N ASP A 32 -3.03 -12.36 -16.65
CA ASP A 32 -2.43 -13.61 -16.20
C ASP A 32 -3.38 -14.43 -15.33
N LYS A 33 -3.65 -15.67 -15.73
CA LYS A 33 -4.39 -16.65 -14.89
C LYS A 33 -3.59 -17.02 -13.64
N VAL A 34 -2.26 -17.07 -13.74
CA VAL A 34 -1.35 -17.30 -12.61
C VAL A 34 -0.54 -16.03 -12.39
N TYR A 35 -0.75 -15.42 -11.27
CA TYR A 35 -0.23 -14.12 -10.96
C TYR A 35 1.21 -14.22 -10.43
N SER A 36 2.18 -13.78 -11.22
CA SER A 36 3.59 -13.86 -10.85
C SER A 36 4.10 -12.59 -10.14
N LYS A 37 5.05 -12.76 -9.22
CA LYS A 37 5.75 -11.63 -8.59
C LYS A 37 6.42 -10.72 -9.61
N ALA A 38 6.97 -11.28 -10.70
CA ALA A 38 7.63 -10.51 -11.75
C ALA A 38 6.64 -9.59 -12.48
N GLY A 39 5.43 -10.09 -12.81
CA GLY A 39 4.38 -9.30 -13.44
C GLY A 39 3.93 -8.14 -12.53
N ILE A 40 3.70 -8.41 -11.24
CA ILE A 40 3.37 -7.39 -10.25
C ILE A 40 4.43 -6.30 -10.15
N LEU A 41 5.69 -6.68 -10.06
CA LEU A 41 6.79 -5.72 -9.98
C LEU A 41 6.91 -4.86 -11.24
N ALA A 42 6.64 -5.42 -12.42
CA ALA A 42 6.63 -4.67 -13.68
C ALA A 42 5.52 -3.60 -13.68
N VAL A 43 4.29 -3.97 -13.27
CA VAL A 43 3.18 -3.02 -13.16
C VAL A 43 3.45 -1.97 -12.08
N ALA A 44 3.99 -2.37 -10.92
CA ALA A 44 4.34 -1.44 -9.85
C ALA A 44 5.39 -0.40 -10.29
N LYS A 45 6.44 -0.86 -11.00
CA LYS A 45 7.45 0.04 -11.58
C LYS A 45 6.82 1.01 -12.57
N TYR A 46 5.95 0.53 -13.46
CA TYR A 46 5.25 1.37 -14.42
C TYR A 46 4.35 2.40 -13.74
N ALA A 47 3.56 1.99 -12.74
CA ALA A 47 2.72 2.89 -11.98
C ALA A 47 3.53 4.00 -11.27
N CYS A 48 4.74 3.69 -10.81
CA CYS A 48 5.63 4.66 -10.18
C CYS A 48 6.30 5.66 -11.13
N THR A 49 6.02 5.64 -12.45
CA THR A 49 6.67 6.54 -13.40
C THR A 49 5.98 7.91 -13.52
N SER A 50 4.68 8.01 -13.19
CA SER A 50 3.96 9.29 -13.11
C SER A 50 2.81 9.25 -12.12
N ALA A 51 2.32 10.42 -11.70
CA ALA A 51 1.18 10.55 -10.79
C ALA A 51 -0.10 9.96 -11.40
N GLU A 52 -0.35 10.20 -12.69
CA GLU A 52 -1.54 9.71 -13.40
C GLU A 52 -1.57 8.17 -13.45
N ARG A 53 -0.39 7.54 -13.62
CA ARG A 53 -0.28 6.07 -13.64
C ARG A 53 -0.45 5.49 -12.24
N PHE A 54 0.05 6.19 -11.22
CA PHE A 54 -0.16 5.78 -9.84
C PHE A 54 -1.64 5.89 -9.46
N GLU A 55 -2.31 6.96 -9.87
CA GLU A 55 -3.75 7.13 -9.70
C GLU A 55 -4.54 6.02 -10.41
N ALA A 56 -4.16 5.64 -11.63
CA ALA A 56 -4.77 4.51 -12.32
C ALA A 56 -4.63 3.20 -11.54
N LEU A 57 -3.50 2.98 -10.86
CA LEU A 57 -3.33 1.83 -9.96
C LEU A 57 -4.22 1.96 -8.72
N MET A 58 -4.38 3.15 -8.16
CA MET A 58 -5.31 3.40 -7.04
C MET A 58 -6.76 3.12 -7.43
N GLN A 59 -7.18 3.51 -8.62
CA GLN A 59 -8.53 3.19 -9.12
C GLN A 59 -8.74 1.68 -9.27
N CYS A 60 -7.72 0.93 -9.71
CA CYS A 60 -7.78 -0.54 -9.73
C CYS A 60 -7.88 -1.13 -8.30
N PHE A 61 -7.18 -0.53 -7.34
CA PHE A 61 -7.23 -0.95 -5.93
C PHE A 61 -8.62 -0.74 -5.31
N LEU A 62 -9.33 0.31 -5.72
CA LEU A 62 -10.68 0.65 -5.26
C LEU A 62 -11.78 -0.03 -6.08
N SER A 63 -11.43 -0.85 -7.05
CA SER A 63 -12.39 -1.51 -7.94
C SER A 63 -13.38 -2.41 -7.20
N GLY A 64 -14.63 -2.42 -7.65
CA GLY A 64 -15.64 -3.39 -7.22
C GLY A 64 -15.37 -4.81 -7.72
N ASP A 65 -14.53 -4.99 -8.76
CA ASP A 65 -14.05 -6.32 -9.16
C ASP A 65 -13.01 -6.81 -8.14
N TYR A 66 -13.40 -7.85 -7.39
CA TYR A 66 -12.57 -8.39 -6.30
C TYR A 66 -11.19 -8.89 -6.79
N ARG A 67 -11.12 -9.45 -8.00
CA ARG A 67 -9.89 -9.97 -8.59
C ARG A 67 -8.93 -8.83 -8.95
N LEU A 68 -9.48 -7.77 -9.55
CA LEU A 68 -8.70 -6.57 -9.88
C LEU A 68 -8.20 -5.89 -8.60
N ALA A 69 -9.08 -5.66 -7.64
CA ALA A 69 -8.73 -5.04 -6.35
C ALA A 69 -7.66 -5.86 -5.58
N GLN A 70 -7.81 -7.20 -5.54
CA GLN A 70 -6.83 -8.10 -4.91
C GLN A 70 -5.44 -7.97 -5.54
N ARG A 71 -5.37 -7.97 -6.87
CA ARG A 71 -4.11 -7.90 -7.61
C ARG A 71 -3.49 -6.52 -7.53
N ALA A 72 -4.31 -5.48 -7.65
CA ALA A 72 -3.91 -4.09 -7.48
C ALA A 72 -3.38 -3.81 -6.06
N ALA A 73 -4.00 -4.36 -5.02
CA ALA A 73 -3.55 -4.22 -3.64
C ALA A 73 -2.12 -4.76 -3.44
N TRP A 74 -1.82 -5.93 -4.01
CA TRP A 74 -0.46 -6.47 -3.95
C TRP A 74 0.53 -5.60 -4.75
N CYS A 75 0.14 -5.15 -5.95
CA CYS A 75 0.92 -4.22 -6.77
C CYS A 75 1.20 -2.91 -6.02
N LEU A 76 0.17 -2.32 -5.40
CA LEU A 76 0.26 -1.08 -4.65
C LEU A 76 1.25 -1.18 -3.48
N SER A 77 1.27 -2.31 -2.77
CA SER A 77 2.22 -2.53 -1.68
C SER A 77 3.68 -2.52 -2.14
N TRP A 78 3.96 -2.97 -3.37
CA TRP A 78 5.29 -2.86 -3.98
C TRP A 78 5.60 -1.46 -4.48
N ALA A 79 4.61 -0.80 -5.10
CA ALA A 79 4.74 0.59 -5.57
C ALA A 79 5.04 1.54 -4.39
N ALA A 80 4.31 1.41 -3.28
CA ALA A 80 4.54 2.16 -2.05
C ALA A 80 5.96 1.92 -1.47
N LYS A 81 6.46 0.68 -1.54
CA LYS A 81 7.84 0.37 -1.11
C LYS A 81 8.89 1.01 -2.03
N MET A 82 8.63 1.09 -3.34
CA MET A 82 9.54 1.67 -4.33
C MET A 82 9.56 3.20 -4.27
N LYS A 83 8.39 3.83 -4.12
CA LYS A 83 8.23 5.29 -4.09
C LYS A 83 7.21 5.72 -3.03
N ARG A 84 7.66 5.79 -1.78
CA ARG A 84 6.81 6.16 -0.63
C ARG A 84 6.07 7.49 -0.81
N GLY A 85 6.71 8.49 -1.43
CA GLY A 85 6.08 9.78 -1.65
C GLY A 85 4.81 9.75 -2.50
N MET A 86 4.66 8.74 -3.36
CA MET A 86 3.46 8.62 -4.21
C MET A 86 2.25 8.05 -3.47
N ILE A 87 2.45 7.26 -2.40
CA ILE A 87 1.33 6.73 -1.61
C ILE A 87 0.83 7.71 -0.54
N VAL A 88 1.65 8.69 -0.14
CA VAL A 88 1.30 9.63 0.94
C VAL A 88 -0.03 10.34 0.72
N PRO A 89 -0.37 10.89 -0.46
CA PRO A 89 -1.67 11.51 -0.70
C PRO A 89 -2.86 10.56 -0.57
N HIS A 90 -2.62 9.25 -0.66
CA HIS A 90 -3.65 8.20 -0.64
C HIS A 90 -3.81 7.52 0.73
N VAL A 91 -3.05 7.95 1.75
CA VAL A 91 -3.14 7.37 3.10
C VAL A 91 -4.56 7.42 3.67
N PRO A 92 -5.31 8.52 3.56
CA PRO A 92 -6.71 8.54 4.00
C PRO A 92 -7.57 7.47 3.31
N THR A 93 -7.34 7.25 2.02
CA THR A 93 -8.05 6.21 1.26
C THR A 93 -7.71 4.81 1.75
N LEU A 94 -6.45 4.54 2.10
CA LEU A 94 -6.04 3.25 2.68
C LEU A 94 -6.69 3.01 4.04
N VAL A 95 -6.73 4.05 4.89
CA VAL A 95 -7.37 3.97 6.22
C VAL A 95 -8.86 3.71 6.09
N ALA A 96 -9.55 4.41 5.18
CA ALA A 96 -10.97 4.16 4.91
C ALA A 96 -11.29 2.72 4.47
N GLN A 97 -10.33 1.97 3.90
CA GLN A 97 -10.56 0.55 3.59
C GLN A 97 -10.57 -0.33 4.85
N LEU A 98 -9.97 0.08 5.97
CA LEU A 98 -9.86 -0.74 7.18
C LEU A 98 -11.22 -0.98 7.84
N GLU A 99 -12.16 -0.06 7.71
CA GLU A 99 -13.50 -0.13 8.28
C GLU A 99 -14.49 -0.90 7.40
N ARG A 100 -14.12 -1.15 6.15
CA ARG A 100 -15.01 -1.78 5.17
C ARG A 100 -15.08 -3.31 5.38
N LYS A 101 -16.32 -3.81 5.47
CA LYS A 101 -16.61 -5.25 5.60
C LYS A 101 -16.80 -5.95 4.25
N ASP A 102 -16.98 -5.20 3.19
CA ASP A 102 -17.27 -5.68 1.84
C ASP A 102 -16.02 -5.82 0.94
N VAL A 103 -14.83 -5.57 1.48
CA VAL A 103 -13.58 -5.68 0.73
C VAL A 103 -12.88 -7.01 0.97
N HIS A 104 -12.20 -7.51 -0.05
CA HIS A 104 -11.40 -8.72 0.06
C HIS A 104 -10.24 -8.55 1.05
N PHE A 105 -9.95 -9.58 1.87
CA PHE A 105 -8.84 -9.52 2.85
C PHE A 105 -7.47 -9.14 2.27
N ALA A 106 -7.25 -9.35 0.98
CA ALA A 106 -6.02 -8.90 0.34
C ALA A 106 -5.91 -7.37 0.29
N VAL A 107 -7.04 -6.65 0.21
CA VAL A 107 -7.08 -5.18 0.27
C VAL A 107 -6.67 -4.74 1.66
N LEU A 108 -7.33 -5.25 2.71
CA LEU A 108 -6.99 -4.95 4.11
C LEU A 108 -5.53 -5.29 4.43
N ARG A 109 -5.09 -6.50 4.05
CA ARG A 109 -3.72 -6.96 4.28
C ARG A 109 -2.67 -6.05 3.66
N ASN A 110 -2.88 -5.61 2.42
CA ASN A 110 -1.89 -4.76 1.76
C ASN A 110 -1.99 -3.30 2.21
N SER A 111 -3.18 -2.81 2.61
CA SER A 111 -3.33 -1.51 3.29
C SER A 111 -2.53 -1.50 4.59
N MET A 112 -2.72 -2.48 5.47
CA MET A 112 -1.96 -2.61 6.71
C MET A 112 -0.46 -2.75 6.48
N ARG A 113 -0.05 -3.53 5.45
CA ARG A 113 1.36 -3.65 5.06
C ARG A 113 1.98 -2.33 4.60
N ILE A 114 1.20 -1.45 4.00
CA ILE A 114 1.66 -0.11 3.61
C ILE A 114 1.73 0.79 4.85
N LEU A 115 0.68 0.80 5.66
CA LEU A 115 0.58 1.65 6.86
C LEU A 115 1.70 1.36 7.87
N GLU A 116 2.13 0.10 8.04
CA GLU A 116 3.26 -0.22 8.93
C GLU A 116 4.60 0.40 8.49
N MET A 117 4.74 0.82 7.22
CA MET A 117 6.00 1.30 6.64
C MET A 117 6.09 2.82 6.48
N ILE A 118 4.99 3.54 6.66
CA ILE A 118 4.90 4.97 6.38
C ILE A 118 4.56 5.76 7.63
N ASN A 119 4.82 7.07 7.60
CA ASN A 119 4.25 7.99 8.58
C ASN A 119 2.77 8.19 8.27
N ILE A 120 1.93 7.85 9.23
CA ILE A 120 0.49 8.07 9.17
C ILE A 120 0.22 9.50 9.64
N PRO A 121 -0.60 10.31 8.93
CA PRO A 121 -1.02 11.62 9.41
C PRO A 121 -1.71 11.53 10.78
N GLU A 122 -1.41 12.46 11.68
CA GLU A 122 -1.92 12.48 13.06
C GLU A 122 -3.45 12.38 13.13
N ALA A 123 -4.15 13.09 12.25
CA ALA A 123 -5.61 13.05 12.18
C ALA A 123 -6.21 11.65 11.92
N LEU A 124 -5.39 10.68 11.47
CA LEU A 124 -5.82 9.31 11.18
C LEU A 124 -5.34 8.30 12.23
N HIS A 125 -4.58 8.74 13.24
CA HIS A 125 -4.02 7.83 14.25
C HIS A 125 -5.10 7.09 15.02
N GLY A 126 -6.17 7.78 15.42
CA GLY A 126 -7.30 7.19 16.16
C GLY A 126 -7.96 6.06 15.37
N ASP A 127 -8.34 6.31 14.11
CA ASP A 127 -9.00 5.32 13.26
C ASP A 127 -8.10 4.11 13.01
N VAL A 128 -6.81 4.35 12.77
CA VAL A 128 -5.84 3.27 12.57
C VAL A 128 -5.63 2.45 13.85
N MET A 129 -5.54 3.09 15.02
CA MET A 129 -5.41 2.38 16.31
C MET A 129 -6.63 1.51 16.57
N ASN A 130 -7.83 2.07 16.43
CA ASN A 130 -9.09 1.34 16.62
C ASN A 130 -9.18 0.12 15.68
N ALA A 131 -8.88 0.31 14.40
CA ALA A 131 -8.87 -0.79 13.43
C ALA A 131 -7.82 -1.86 13.80
N CYS A 132 -6.62 -1.46 14.21
CA CYS A 132 -5.54 -2.40 14.57
C CYS A 132 -5.88 -3.23 15.81
N PHE A 133 -6.42 -2.63 16.86
CA PHE A 133 -6.89 -3.34 18.06
C PHE A 133 -7.99 -4.33 17.67
N GLY A 134 -9.03 -3.88 16.95
CA GLY A 134 -10.11 -4.76 16.49
C GLY A 134 -9.63 -5.92 15.63
N PHE A 135 -8.65 -5.72 14.75
CA PHE A 135 -8.07 -6.81 13.95
C PHE A 135 -7.32 -7.85 14.79
N ILE A 136 -6.67 -7.44 15.88
CA ILE A 136 -5.96 -8.38 16.75
C ILE A 136 -6.95 -9.14 17.64
N GLU A 137 -7.99 -8.48 18.10
CA GLU A 137 -9.04 -9.07 18.94
C GLU A 137 -9.92 -10.08 18.20
N ASP A 138 -10.20 -9.81 16.93
CA ASP A 138 -11.04 -10.70 16.11
C ASP A 138 -10.29 -11.97 15.70
N TYR A 139 -10.79 -13.14 16.13
CA TYR A 139 -10.20 -14.44 15.81
C TYR A 139 -10.21 -14.76 14.33
N GLU A 140 -11.20 -14.28 13.58
CA GLU A 140 -11.36 -14.53 12.14
C GLU A 140 -10.41 -13.68 11.28
N THR A 141 -9.80 -12.65 11.84
CA THR A 141 -8.85 -11.80 11.10
C THR A 141 -7.62 -12.60 10.69
N PRO A 142 -7.25 -12.59 9.38
CA PRO A 142 -6.08 -13.29 8.88
C PRO A 142 -4.78 -12.89 9.59
N ALA A 143 -3.96 -13.88 9.91
CA ALA A 143 -2.72 -13.74 10.68
C ALA A 143 -1.77 -12.63 10.18
N ALA A 144 -1.70 -12.41 8.86
CA ALA A 144 -0.85 -11.36 8.31
C ALA A 144 -1.36 -9.95 8.65
N ILE A 145 -2.69 -9.74 8.70
CA ILE A 145 -3.29 -8.46 9.10
C ILE A 145 -2.96 -8.19 10.55
N LYS A 146 -3.19 -9.17 11.45
CA LYS A 146 -2.84 -9.07 12.88
C LYS A 146 -1.36 -8.73 13.07
N ALA A 147 -0.47 -9.40 12.33
CA ALA A 147 0.96 -9.17 12.44
C ALA A 147 1.37 -7.74 11.99
N PHE A 148 0.76 -7.19 10.93
CA PHE A 148 0.99 -5.80 10.52
C PHE A 148 0.39 -4.81 11.52
N SER A 149 -0.79 -5.12 12.09
CA SER A 149 -1.43 -4.32 13.14
C SER A 149 -0.55 -4.15 14.37
N LEU A 150 0.11 -5.23 14.83
CA LEU A 150 1.07 -5.15 15.94
C LEU A 150 2.19 -4.14 15.67
N THR A 151 2.78 -4.18 14.48
CA THR A 151 3.86 -3.25 14.13
C THR A 151 3.35 -1.82 14.04
N THR A 152 2.16 -1.62 13.49
CA THR A 152 1.53 -0.30 13.36
C THR A 152 1.24 0.29 14.73
N LEU A 153 0.61 -0.48 15.65
CA LEU A 153 0.37 -0.03 17.03
C LEU A 153 1.67 0.28 17.76
N PHE A 154 2.69 -0.56 17.63
CA PHE A 154 3.99 -0.29 18.24
C PHE A 154 4.64 1.00 17.71
N ASN A 155 4.48 1.31 16.42
CA ASN A 155 4.94 2.58 15.86
C ASN A 155 4.16 3.76 16.42
N LEU A 156 2.83 3.64 16.56
CA LEU A 156 1.97 4.68 17.13
C LEU A 156 2.18 4.86 18.64
N ALA A 157 2.55 3.81 19.39
CA ALA A 157 2.88 3.87 20.81
C ALA A 157 4.09 4.77 21.15
N LYS A 158 4.83 5.23 20.13
CA LYS A 158 5.86 6.26 20.28
C LYS A 158 5.27 7.66 20.49
N TYR A 159 4.10 7.92 19.90
CA TYR A 159 3.35 9.15 20.01
C TYR A 159 2.31 9.10 21.14
N TYR A 160 1.80 7.90 21.43
CA TYR A 160 0.76 7.61 22.43
C TYR A 160 1.26 6.55 23.41
N PRO A 161 2.17 6.91 24.35
CA PRO A 161 2.75 5.94 25.30
C PRO A 161 1.70 5.21 26.15
N GLU A 162 0.55 5.83 26.36
CA GLU A 162 -0.57 5.29 27.13
C GLU A 162 -1.17 4.01 26.56
N ILE A 163 -1.00 3.73 25.26
CA ILE A 163 -1.47 2.46 24.66
C ILE A 163 -0.52 1.27 24.90
N LYS A 164 0.70 1.50 25.41
CA LYS A 164 1.69 0.44 25.63
C LYS A 164 1.22 -0.67 26.57
N PRO A 165 0.59 -0.38 27.73
CA PRO A 165 0.08 -1.42 28.62
C PRO A 165 -1.01 -2.29 27.96
N GLU A 166 -1.94 -1.67 27.25
CA GLU A 166 -3.00 -2.36 26.53
C GLU A 166 -2.44 -3.25 25.41
N LEU A 167 -1.52 -2.72 24.60
CA LEU A 167 -0.84 -3.49 23.56
C LEU A 167 -0.10 -4.69 24.13
N LYS A 168 0.58 -4.52 25.29
CA LYS A 168 1.28 -5.62 25.97
C LYS A 168 0.30 -6.69 26.43
N LEU A 169 -0.76 -6.31 27.11
CA LEU A 169 -1.79 -7.22 27.60
C LEU A 169 -2.43 -8.02 26.46
N LEU A 170 -2.80 -7.35 25.37
CA LEU A 170 -3.40 -7.97 24.20
C LEU A 170 -2.42 -8.97 23.53
N ILE A 171 -1.14 -8.65 23.46
CA ILE A 171 -0.13 -9.56 22.93
C ILE A 171 -0.02 -10.80 23.81
N GLU A 172 0.05 -10.64 25.13
CA GLU A 172 0.19 -11.73 26.11
C GLU A 172 -1.03 -12.67 26.06
N ASP A 173 -2.23 -12.11 26.04
CA ASP A 173 -3.49 -12.87 25.93
C ASP A 173 -3.57 -13.73 24.65
N ARG A 174 -3.13 -13.16 23.53
CA ARG A 174 -3.25 -13.82 22.22
C ARG A 174 -2.11 -14.76 21.88
N PHE A 175 -0.97 -14.62 22.56
CA PHE A 175 0.31 -15.19 22.14
C PHE A 175 0.24 -16.68 21.84
N ASP A 176 -0.36 -17.47 22.70
CA ASP A 176 -0.33 -18.94 22.58
C ASP A 176 -1.17 -19.46 21.42
N ASN A 177 -2.22 -18.75 21.06
CA ASN A 177 -3.19 -19.16 20.04
C ASN A 177 -2.90 -18.58 18.65
N GLU A 178 -1.85 -17.73 18.51
CA GLU A 178 -1.58 -17.01 17.28
C GLU A 178 -0.50 -17.66 16.42
N SER A 179 -0.45 -17.22 15.15
CA SER A 179 0.46 -17.73 14.12
C SER A 179 1.95 -17.44 14.44
N ALA A 180 2.85 -18.19 13.82
CA ALA A 180 4.30 -17.95 13.92
C ALA A 180 4.70 -16.52 13.49
N ALA A 181 4.00 -15.94 12.51
CA ALA A 181 4.25 -14.57 12.06
C ALA A 181 3.90 -13.53 13.13
N PHE A 182 2.75 -13.71 13.80
CA PHE A 182 2.35 -12.91 14.93
C PHE A 182 3.35 -13.05 16.09
N LYS A 183 3.64 -14.29 16.52
CA LYS A 183 4.56 -14.58 17.62
C LYS A 183 5.94 -13.99 17.42
N SER A 184 6.47 -14.04 16.20
CA SER A 184 7.77 -13.47 15.87
C SER A 184 7.80 -11.94 16.05
N ARG A 185 6.73 -11.22 15.65
CA ARG A 185 6.62 -9.76 15.84
C ARG A 185 6.35 -9.42 17.30
N ALA A 186 5.43 -10.14 17.94
CA ALA A 186 5.06 -9.98 19.34
C ALA A 186 6.30 -10.06 20.26
N LYS A 187 7.16 -11.08 20.10
CA LYS A 187 8.40 -11.21 20.89
C LYS A 187 9.29 -9.97 20.81
N LYS A 188 9.48 -9.41 19.60
CA LYS A 188 10.29 -8.20 19.40
C LYS A 188 9.69 -6.99 20.06
N ILE A 189 8.34 -6.84 19.95
CA ILE A 189 7.60 -5.72 20.52
C ILE A 189 7.63 -5.79 22.05
N LEU A 190 7.32 -6.97 22.63
CA LEU A 190 7.40 -7.17 24.09
C LEU A 190 8.80 -6.88 24.63
N GLN A 191 9.85 -7.34 23.96
CA GLN A 191 11.23 -7.02 24.34
C GLN A 191 11.48 -5.52 24.33
N ALA A 192 11.03 -4.80 23.29
CA ALA A 192 11.23 -3.35 23.21
C ALA A 192 10.40 -2.58 24.24
N LEU A 193 9.16 -3.03 24.53
CA LEU A 193 8.30 -2.42 25.55
C LEU A 193 8.84 -2.58 26.99
N ASN A 194 9.55 -3.69 27.26
CA ASN A 194 10.16 -3.94 28.58
C ASN A 194 11.48 -3.19 28.79
N GLN A 195 12.09 -2.63 27.76
CA GLN A 195 13.32 -1.87 27.81
C GLN A 195 13.12 -0.35 27.82
N ALA A 196 11.88 0.12 27.62
CA ALA A 196 11.51 1.53 27.55
C ALA A 196 10.83 1.98 28.84
#